data_f1347976000e5d3e7b79979af9928f0a
#
_entry.id   f1347976000e5d3e7b79979af9928f0a
#
_cell.length_a   1.000
_cell.length_b   1.000
_cell.length_c   1.000
_cell.angle_alpha   90.00
_cell.angle_beta   90.00
_cell.angle_gamma   90.00
#
_symmetry.space_group_name_H-M   'P 1'
#
loop_
_entity.id
_entity.type
_entity.pdbx_description
1 polymer ?
#
loop_
_entity_poly.entity_id
_entity_poly.type
_entity_poly.pdbx_seq_one_letter_code
_entity_poly.pdbx_strand_id
1 'polypeptide(L)' 'MSDFLRRDKAAEYLQTNFGFGTIETLATLATRGGGPRFRKMGRYPVYTREDLDEWVQSRMSQPVSSTSELPKHAAA' A
#
# COMPACT_ATOMS: atom_id res chain seq x y z
N MET A 1 -16.77 -0.94 -15.31
CA MET A 1 -15.34 -1.06 -15.33
C MET A 1 -14.81 -1.51 -13.99
N SER A 2 -13.88 -2.43 -14.06
CA SER A 2 -13.33 -3.00 -12.85
C SER A 2 -12.17 -2.16 -12.34
N ASP A 3 -12.19 -1.88 -11.04
CA ASP A 3 -11.08 -1.20 -10.38
C ASP A 3 -10.14 -2.20 -9.72
N PHE A 4 -10.33 -3.47 -10.02
CA PHE A 4 -9.49 -4.50 -9.43
C PHE A 4 -8.17 -4.60 -10.15
N LEU A 5 -7.10 -4.58 -9.36
CA LEU A 5 -5.73 -4.64 -9.86
C LEU A 5 -5.06 -5.88 -9.31
N ARG A 6 -4.41 -6.63 -10.17
CA ARG A 6 -3.56 -7.71 -9.71
C ARG A 6 -2.30 -7.11 -9.09
N ARG A 7 -1.52 -7.96 -8.43
CA ARG A 7 -0.37 -7.48 -7.65
C ARG A 7 0.61 -6.64 -8.47
N ASP A 8 0.87 -7.05 -9.71
CA ASP A 8 1.76 -6.31 -10.59
C ASP A 8 1.22 -4.93 -10.92
N LYS A 9 -0.07 -4.85 -11.21
CA LYS A 9 -0.69 -3.56 -11.52
C LYS A 9 -0.87 -2.71 -10.28
N ALA A 10 -1.11 -3.33 -9.13
CA ALA A 10 -1.17 -2.61 -7.87
C ALA A 10 0.18 -1.98 -7.54
N ALA A 11 1.27 -2.72 -7.75
CA ALA A 11 2.61 -2.19 -7.55
C ALA A 11 2.89 -1.03 -8.51
N GLU A 12 2.48 -1.18 -9.77
CA GLU A 12 2.63 -0.11 -10.76
C GLU A 12 1.87 1.14 -10.34
N TYR A 13 0.66 0.97 -9.85
CA TYR A 13 -0.14 2.08 -9.37
C TYR A 13 0.55 2.81 -8.22
N LEU A 14 1.08 2.06 -7.27
CA LEU A 14 1.80 2.65 -6.14
C LEU A 14 3.05 3.38 -6.59
N GLN A 15 3.81 2.80 -7.53
CA GLN A 15 5.00 3.46 -8.06
C GLN A 15 4.65 4.75 -8.79
N THR A 16 3.60 4.72 -9.60
CA THR A 16 3.22 5.88 -10.41
C THR A 16 2.67 7.01 -9.54
N ASN A 17 1.87 6.68 -8.55
CA ASN A 17 1.17 7.70 -7.76
C ASN A 17 1.90 8.10 -6.50
N PHE A 18 2.68 7.21 -5.92
CA PHE A 18 3.34 7.46 -4.63
C PHE A 18 4.84 7.23 -4.66
N GLY A 19 5.34 6.68 -5.75
CA GLY A 19 6.78 6.52 -5.94
C GLY A 19 7.40 5.36 -5.17
N PHE A 20 6.61 4.45 -4.64
CA PHE A 20 7.16 3.30 -3.92
C PHE A 20 6.19 2.12 -4.00
N GLY A 21 6.69 0.96 -3.60
CA GLY A 21 5.92 -0.26 -3.62
C GLY A 21 6.38 -1.17 -4.75
N THR A 22 6.57 -2.44 -4.45
CA THR A 22 6.96 -3.42 -5.45
C THR A 22 6.07 -4.65 -5.30
N ILE A 23 6.09 -5.51 -6.31
CA ILE A 23 5.37 -6.77 -6.26
C ILE A 23 5.83 -7.58 -5.04
N GLU A 24 7.13 -7.60 -4.80
CA GLU A 24 7.70 -8.34 -3.69
C GLU A 24 7.25 -7.79 -2.34
N THR A 25 7.21 -6.47 -2.22
CA THR A 25 6.72 -5.83 -1.00
C THR A 25 5.27 -6.20 -0.73
N LEU A 26 4.43 -6.12 -1.75
CA LEU A 26 3.02 -6.48 -1.60
C LEU A 26 2.85 -7.95 -1.23
N ALA A 27 3.64 -8.83 -1.84
CA ALA A 27 3.59 -10.25 -1.55
C ALA A 27 3.99 -10.53 -0.10
N THR A 28 5.06 -9.89 0.36
CA THR A 28 5.54 -10.06 1.73
C THR A 28 4.49 -9.57 2.73
N LEU A 29 3.91 -8.40 2.47
CA LEU A 29 2.90 -7.85 3.36
C LEU A 29 1.62 -8.66 3.36
N ALA A 30 1.27 -9.27 2.22
CA ALA A 30 0.10 -10.15 2.16
C ALA A 30 0.28 -11.37 3.05
N THR A 31 1.51 -11.84 3.19
CA THR A 31 1.82 -12.99 4.04
C THR A 31 1.94 -12.61 5.51
N ARG A 32 2.61 -11.49 5.79
CA ARG A 32 2.88 -11.06 7.16
C ARG A 32 1.78 -10.19 7.75
N GLY A 33 0.99 -9.58 6.92
CA GLY A 33 0.01 -8.58 7.34
C GLY A 33 0.61 -7.19 7.31
N GLY A 34 -0.24 -6.18 7.42
CA GLY A 34 0.19 -4.79 7.41
C GLY A 34 0.21 -4.13 6.05
N GLY A 35 -0.19 -4.83 5.01
CA GLY A 35 -0.30 -4.27 3.68
C GLY A 35 -1.71 -3.80 3.35
N PRO A 36 -1.92 -3.39 2.09
CA PRO A 36 -3.24 -2.99 1.65
C PRO A 36 -4.21 -4.16 1.71
N ARG A 37 -5.47 -3.86 1.89
CA ARG A 37 -6.50 -4.89 1.82
C ARG A 37 -6.56 -5.45 0.41
N PHE A 38 -6.83 -6.72 0.32
CA PHE A 38 -6.97 -7.37 -0.97
C PHE A 38 -8.06 -8.43 -0.88
N ARG A 39 -8.55 -8.81 -2.06
CA ARG A 39 -9.56 -9.87 -2.17
C ARG A 39 -8.99 -10.96 -3.04
N LYS A 40 -9.52 -12.16 -2.85
CA LYS A 40 -9.14 -13.29 -3.69
C LYS A 40 -10.15 -13.45 -4.81
N MET A 41 -9.65 -13.43 -6.03
CA MET A 41 -10.44 -13.81 -7.20
C MET A 41 -9.92 -15.19 -7.61
N GLY A 42 -10.59 -16.23 -7.10
CA GLY A 42 -10.04 -17.58 -7.23
C GLY A 42 -8.75 -17.68 -6.43
N ARG A 43 -7.65 -17.90 -7.11
CA ARG A 43 -6.33 -17.99 -6.46
C ARG A 43 -5.54 -16.69 -6.55
N TYR A 44 -6.08 -15.68 -7.24
CA TYR A 44 -5.34 -14.44 -7.49
C TYR A 44 -5.75 -13.36 -6.51
N PRO A 45 -4.78 -12.72 -5.84
CA PRO A 45 -5.10 -11.54 -5.05
C PRO A 45 -5.35 -10.35 -5.97
N VAL A 46 -6.37 -9.57 -5.65
CA VAL A 46 -6.68 -8.36 -6.39
C VAL A 46 -6.86 -7.21 -5.40
N TYR A 47 -6.47 -6.04 -5.81
CA TYR A 47 -6.51 -4.84 -4.99
C TYR A 47 -7.39 -3.80 -5.67
N THR A 48 -7.98 -2.91 -4.90
CA THR A 48 -8.65 -1.74 -5.46
C THR A 48 -7.80 -0.52 -5.23
N ARG A 49 -7.99 0.49 -6.06
CA ARG A 49 -7.26 1.75 -5.89
C ARG A 49 -7.58 2.38 -4.54
N GLU A 50 -8.84 2.28 -4.13
CA GLU A 50 -9.26 2.81 -2.83
C GLU A 50 -8.52 2.15 -1.69
N ASP A 51 -8.38 0.84 -1.73
CA ASP A 51 -7.66 0.11 -0.69
C ASP A 51 -6.18 0.48 -0.69
N LEU A 52 -5.58 0.67 -1.86
CA LEU A 52 -4.19 1.07 -1.96
C LEU A 52 -4.00 2.48 -1.40
N ASP A 53 -4.89 3.40 -1.77
CA ASP A 53 -4.83 4.77 -1.29
C ASP A 53 -4.99 4.83 0.22
N GLU A 54 -5.94 4.08 0.76
CA GLU A 54 -6.20 4.04 2.19
C GLU A 54 -4.98 3.50 2.94
N TRP A 55 -4.37 2.46 2.40
CA TRP A 55 -3.18 1.89 3.01
C TRP A 55 -2.04 2.91 3.06
N VAL A 56 -1.80 3.61 1.95
CA VAL A 56 -0.76 4.64 1.90
C VAL A 56 -1.05 5.73 2.92
N GLN A 57 -2.29 6.19 2.99
CA GLN A 57 -2.68 7.22 3.95
C GLN A 57 -2.45 6.77 5.39
N SER A 58 -2.75 5.51 5.67
CA SER A 58 -2.57 4.98 7.02
C SER A 58 -1.10 4.84 7.41
N ARG A 59 -0.20 4.80 6.42
CA ARG A 59 1.23 4.69 6.66
C ARG A 59 1.94 6.03 6.72
N MET A 60 1.28 7.08 6.26
CA MET A 60 1.87 8.41 6.31
C MET A 60 1.62 9.06 7.65
N SER A 61 2.62 9.80 8.12
CA SER A 61 2.40 10.68 9.26
C SER A 61 1.62 11.91 8.79
N GLN A 62 1.16 12.71 9.74
CA GLN A 62 0.61 14.00 9.41
C GLN A 62 1.73 14.90 8.88
N PRO A 63 1.37 15.91 8.07
CA PRO A 63 2.38 16.82 7.55
C PRO A 63 3.14 17.49 8.69
N VAL A 64 4.46 17.47 8.63
CA VAL A 64 5.32 18.10 9.62
C VAL A 64 6.40 18.89 8.91
N SER A 65 6.92 19.90 9.56
CA SER A 65 7.98 20.70 8.98
C SER A 65 9.36 20.26 9.46
N SER A 66 9.42 19.36 10.43
CA SER A 66 10.69 18.82 10.87
C SER A 66 10.46 17.43 11.47
N THR A 67 11.51 16.61 11.44
CA THR A 67 11.42 15.25 11.96
C THR A 67 11.17 15.22 13.47
N SER A 68 11.50 16.29 14.18
CA SER A 68 11.25 16.35 15.61
C SER A 68 9.76 16.38 15.96
N GLU A 69 8.90 16.67 15.01
CA GLU A 69 7.46 16.67 15.21
C GLU A 69 6.83 15.30 15.03
N LEU A 70 7.60 14.32 14.51
CA LEU A 70 7.08 12.99 14.30
C LEU A 70 6.97 12.21 15.59
N PRO A 71 5.92 11.37 15.75
CA PRO A 71 5.86 10.46 16.89
C PRO A 71 7.03 9.51 16.87
N LYS A 72 7.47 9.08 18.04
CA LYS A 72 8.63 8.20 18.15
C LYS A 72 8.49 6.90 17.39
N HIS A 73 7.27 6.42 17.22
CA HIS A 73 7.01 5.14 16.53
C HIS A 73 6.71 5.29 15.06
N ALA A 74 6.65 6.51 14.57
CA ALA A 74 6.28 6.73 13.16
C ALA A 74 7.39 6.34 12.20
N ALA A 75 8.58 6.15 12.69
CA ALA A 75 9.72 5.79 11.84
C ALA A 75 9.81 4.30 11.55
N ALA A 76 8.94 3.53 12.12
CA ALA A 76 8.97 2.08 11.91
C ALA A 76 8.67 1.70 10.47
#